data_6ebfe55fc8b15c524b729c0e5e466d61
#
_entry.id   6ebfe55fc8b15c524b729c0e5e466d61
#
_cell.length_a   1.000
_cell.length_b   1.000
_cell.length_c   1.000
_cell.angle_alpha   90.00
_cell.angle_beta   90.00
_cell.angle_gamma   90.00
#
_symmetry.space_group_name_H-M   'P 1'
#
loop_
_entity.id
_entity.type
_entity.pdbx_description
1 polymer ?
#
loop_
_entity_poly.entity_id
_entity_poly.type
_entity_poly.pdbx_seq_one_letter_code
_entity_poly.pdbx_strand_id
1 'polypeptide(L)'
;KAQVNVKEIQAEKVTVLTPEEQAFLDNEVKQLCEMTTDWEIFQDRDFRPDVWQFIKDKKFFGMIIPKEYGGLGFSATAHSKVIEKLVSRSQVLAITIMVPNSLGPAELILKHGTQAQKDKYLNDLALGIQVPCFGLTEPNAGSDATSISSNGVVFKDKKGNLKIRLNFEKRYITLGNIATLIGLAFVLKDPEHLLGEKEDLGITFAVIDAKTKGIDTSKRHDPLGIPFVNSPLYGKDVVIPLEN
;
A
#
# COMPACT_ATOMS: atom_id res chain seq x y z
N LYS A 1 -11.17 30.83 8.16
CA LYS A 1 -11.93 30.41 6.95
C LYS A 1 -10.92 30.21 5.85
N ALA A 2 -10.89 29.02 5.26
CA ALA A 2 -10.04 28.76 4.09
C ALA A 2 -10.55 29.64 2.92
N GLN A 3 -9.66 30.47 2.37
CA GLN A 3 -9.95 31.24 1.17
C GLN A 3 -9.25 30.58 -0.01
N VAL A 4 -10.01 30.24 -1.03
CA VAL A 4 -9.46 29.72 -2.28
C VAL A 4 -8.90 30.88 -3.10
N ASN A 5 -7.60 30.85 -3.39
CA ASN A 5 -6.96 31.82 -4.26
C ASN A 5 -6.96 31.32 -5.71
N VAL A 6 -7.97 31.69 -6.45
CA VAL A 6 -8.14 31.28 -7.87
C VAL A 6 -6.96 31.70 -8.75
N LYS A 7 -6.34 32.85 -8.46
CA LYS A 7 -5.18 33.34 -9.23
C LYS A 7 -3.94 32.45 -9.03
N GLU A 8 -3.73 31.96 -7.81
CA GLU A 8 -2.63 31.00 -7.53
C GLU A 8 -2.87 29.67 -8.23
N ILE A 9 -4.11 29.14 -8.18
CA ILE A 9 -4.47 27.91 -8.90
C ILE A 9 -4.26 28.06 -10.41
N GLN A 10 -4.66 29.22 -11.00
CA GLN A 10 -4.48 29.47 -12.43
C GLN A 10 -3.01 29.73 -12.82
N ALA A 11 -2.18 30.20 -11.88
CA ALA A 11 -0.76 30.46 -12.11
C ALA A 11 0.09 29.19 -11.93
N GLU A 12 -0.47 28.11 -11.37
CA GLU A 12 0.24 26.85 -11.17
C GLU A 12 0.63 26.25 -12.54
N LYS A 13 1.92 26.04 -12.74
CA LYS A 13 2.42 25.42 -13.96
C LYS A 13 2.01 23.96 -13.99
N VAL A 14 1.28 23.55 -15.00
CA VAL A 14 1.00 22.13 -15.26
C VAL A 14 2.33 21.40 -15.39
N THR A 15 2.55 20.40 -14.53
CA THR A 15 3.75 19.55 -14.62
C THR A 15 3.70 18.77 -15.93
N VAL A 16 4.71 18.95 -16.76
CA VAL A 16 4.88 18.23 -18.03
C VAL A 16 5.60 16.92 -17.74
N LEU A 17 5.15 15.84 -18.37
CA LEU A 17 5.82 14.54 -18.26
C LEU A 17 7.24 14.62 -18.84
N THR A 18 8.18 13.95 -18.20
CA THR A 18 9.50 13.74 -18.80
C THR A 18 9.38 12.82 -20.02
N PRO A 19 10.37 12.83 -20.94
CA PRO A 19 10.38 11.91 -22.09
C PRO A 19 10.25 10.43 -21.68
N GLU A 20 10.85 10.03 -20.55
CA GLU A 20 10.78 8.67 -20.02
C GLU A 20 9.36 8.33 -19.52
N GLU A 21 8.74 9.23 -18.77
CA GLU A 21 7.36 9.06 -18.30
C GLU A 21 6.37 9.00 -19.45
N GLN A 22 6.56 9.84 -20.47
CA GLN A 22 5.73 9.82 -21.68
C GLN A 22 5.91 8.52 -22.46
N ALA A 23 7.17 8.06 -22.65
CA ALA A 23 7.46 6.80 -23.32
C ALA A 23 6.82 5.62 -22.62
N PHE A 24 6.85 5.56 -21.27
CA PHE A 24 6.19 4.53 -20.49
C PHE A 24 4.66 4.53 -20.72
N LEU A 25 4.07 5.72 -20.76
CA LEU A 25 2.63 5.87 -21.01
C LEU A 25 2.25 5.39 -22.42
N ASP A 26 3.09 5.67 -23.41
CA ASP A 26 2.81 5.36 -24.82
C ASP A 26 3.11 3.90 -25.19
N ASN A 27 4.01 3.24 -24.47
CA ASN A 27 4.42 1.87 -24.74
C ASN A 27 3.87 0.90 -23.68
N GLU A 28 4.43 0.87 -22.46
CA GLU A 28 4.12 -0.14 -21.44
C GLU A 28 2.66 -0.08 -21.00
N VAL A 29 2.13 1.13 -20.75
CA VAL A 29 0.73 1.29 -20.34
C VAL A 29 -0.22 0.94 -21.48
N LYS A 30 0.11 1.33 -22.72
CA LYS A 30 -0.67 0.95 -23.89
C LYS A 30 -0.69 -0.57 -24.06
N GLN A 31 0.47 -1.22 -23.99
CA GLN A 31 0.57 -2.69 -24.10
C GLN A 31 -0.24 -3.40 -23.01
N LEU A 32 -0.15 -2.92 -21.76
CA LEU A 32 -0.93 -3.49 -20.66
C LEU A 32 -2.44 -3.35 -20.89
N CYS A 33 -2.90 -2.22 -21.45
CA CYS A 33 -4.29 -2.05 -21.85
C CYS A 33 -4.70 -3.02 -22.96
N GLU A 34 -3.83 -3.29 -23.92
CA GLU A 34 -4.10 -4.23 -25.04
C GLU A 34 -4.14 -5.68 -24.56
N MET A 35 -3.33 -6.05 -23.56
CA MET A 35 -3.32 -7.39 -22.95
C MET A 35 -4.53 -7.67 -22.07
N THR A 36 -5.28 -6.64 -21.67
CA THR A 36 -6.31 -6.74 -20.63
C THR A 36 -7.71 -6.66 -21.22
N THR A 37 -8.57 -7.60 -20.84
CA THR A 37 -9.98 -7.63 -21.20
C THR A 37 -10.84 -7.71 -19.94
N ASP A 38 -11.67 -6.67 -19.69
CA ASP A 38 -12.55 -6.62 -18.50
C ASP A 38 -13.47 -7.85 -18.41
N TRP A 39 -13.95 -8.35 -19.56
CA TRP A 39 -14.80 -9.54 -19.59
C TRP A 39 -14.10 -10.76 -18.98
N GLU A 40 -12.84 -11.03 -19.36
CA GLU A 40 -12.05 -12.13 -18.79
C GLU A 40 -11.85 -11.94 -17.28
N ILE A 41 -11.47 -10.70 -16.86
CA ILE A 41 -11.29 -10.38 -15.44
C ILE A 41 -12.58 -10.63 -14.64
N PHE A 42 -13.74 -10.27 -15.18
CA PHE A 42 -15.03 -10.51 -14.54
C PHE A 42 -15.38 -12.00 -14.44
N GLN A 43 -15.06 -12.80 -15.45
CA GLN A 43 -15.29 -14.25 -15.44
C GLN A 43 -14.35 -14.96 -14.45
N ASP A 44 -13.06 -14.67 -14.55
CA ASP A 44 -12.01 -15.37 -13.80
C ASP A 44 -11.81 -14.78 -12.40
N ARG A 45 -12.36 -13.58 -12.13
CA ARG A 45 -12.20 -12.83 -10.89
C ARG A 45 -10.74 -12.49 -10.58
N ASP A 46 -9.88 -12.52 -11.59
CA ASP A 46 -8.44 -12.26 -11.49
C ASP A 46 -7.86 -11.88 -12.86
N PHE A 47 -6.62 -11.43 -12.88
CA PHE A 47 -5.85 -11.28 -14.11
C PHE A 47 -5.23 -12.60 -14.53
N ARG A 48 -5.02 -12.76 -15.84
CA ARG A 48 -4.22 -13.86 -16.38
C ARG A 48 -2.77 -13.78 -15.83
N PRO A 49 -2.08 -14.94 -15.72
CA PRO A 49 -0.70 -14.97 -15.23
C PRO A 49 0.29 -14.09 -16.01
N ASP A 50 0.11 -13.98 -17.35
CA ASP A 50 0.96 -13.14 -18.21
C ASP A 50 0.77 -11.64 -17.93
N VAL A 51 -0.45 -11.21 -17.58
CA VAL A 51 -0.75 -9.84 -17.18
C VAL A 51 -0.09 -9.51 -15.83
N TRP A 52 -0.20 -10.41 -14.83
CA TRP A 52 0.50 -10.27 -13.56
C TRP A 52 2.02 -10.17 -13.75
N GLN A 53 2.59 -11.04 -14.60
CA GLN A 53 4.02 -11.03 -14.88
C GLN A 53 4.45 -9.73 -15.55
N PHE A 54 3.69 -9.23 -16.53
CA PHE A 54 3.97 -7.98 -17.20
C PHE A 54 3.95 -6.78 -16.24
N ILE A 55 2.96 -6.72 -15.32
CA ILE A 55 2.86 -5.68 -14.28
C ILE A 55 4.15 -5.65 -13.44
N LYS A 56 4.69 -6.81 -13.07
CA LYS A 56 5.92 -6.93 -12.29
C LYS A 56 7.16 -6.58 -13.12
N ASP A 57 7.31 -7.17 -14.30
CA ASP A 57 8.48 -6.98 -15.16
C ASP A 57 8.65 -5.53 -15.58
N LYS A 58 7.53 -4.83 -15.80
CA LYS A 58 7.51 -3.41 -16.16
C LYS A 58 7.45 -2.47 -14.96
N LYS A 59 7.56 -3.01 -13.74
CA LYS A 59 7.63 -2.26 -12.48
C LYS A 59 6.45 -1.33 -12.22
N PHE A 60 5.25 -1.73 -12.60
CA PHE A 60 4.05 -0.93 -12.34
C PHE A 60 3.78 -0.72 -10.84
N PHE A 61 4.27 -1.60 -9.96
CA PHE A 61 4.17 -1.41 -8.51
C PHE A 61 5.25 -0.48 -7.94
N GLY A 62 6.28 -0.20 -8.71
CA GLY A 62 7.42 0.63 -8.31
C GLY A 62 7.48 1.99 -9.00
N MET A 63 6.37 2.52 -9.53
CA MET A 63 6.41 3.78 -10.28
C MET A 63 6.95 4.94 -9.46
N ILE A 64 6.50 5.08 -8.20
CA ILE A 64 6.94 6.18 -7.32
C ILE A 64 8.24 5.88 -6.56
N ILE A 65 8.68 4.62 -6.54
CA ILE A 65 9.92 4.24 -5.84
C ILE A 65 11.12 4.75 -6.64
N PRO A 66 12.08 5.42 -5.99
CA PRO A 66 13.26 5.95 -6.67
C PRO A 66 14.09 4.88 -7.39
N LYS A 67 14.80 5.30 -8.44
CA LYS A 67 15.65 4.42 -9.26
C LYS A 67 16.74 3.74 -8.45
N GLU A 68 17.27 4.39 -7.42
CA GLU A 68 18.29 3.85 -6.52
C GLU A 68 17.80 2.61 -5.75
N TYR A 69 16.48 2.47 -5.55
CA TYR A 69 15.83 1.28 -4.99
C TYR A 69 15.17 0.39 -6.06
N GLY A 70 15.55 0.54 -7.32
CA GLY A 70 15.08 -0.31 -8.40
C GLY A 70 13.73 0.07 -8.99
N GLY A 71 13.08 1.15 -8.54
CA GLY A 71 11.83 1.69 -9.07
C GLY A 71 12.01 2.54 -10.33
N LEU A 72 10.93 3.21 -10.75
CA LEU A 72 10.94 4.10 -11.92
C LEU A 72 11.19 5.57 -11.56
N GLY A 73 10.93 5.97 -10.31
CA GLY A 73 11.14 7.33 -9.82
C GLY A 73 10.24 8.36 -10.52
N PHE A 74 9.04 7.95 -10.92
CA PHE A 74 8.09 8.79 -11.64
C PHE A 74 7.43 9.83 -10.74
N SER A 75 7.05 10.94 -11.34
CA SER A 75 6.30 12.00 -10.68
C SER A 75 4.86 11.59 -10.35
N ALA A 76 4.24 12.30 -9.39
CA ALA A 76 2.82 12.12 -9.09
C ALA A 76 1.92 12.41 -10.31
N THR A 77 2.33 13.34 -11.18
CA THR A 77 1.63 13.62 -12.44
C THR A 77 1.69 12.44 -13.40
N ALA A 78 2.85 11.80 -13.55
CA ALA A 78 3.00 10.61 -14.39
C ALA A 78 2.15 9.46 -13.84
N HIS A 79 2.22 9.19 -12.52
CA HIS A 79 1.36 8.21 -11.87
C HIS A 79 -0.12 8.47 -12.17
N SER A 80 -0.60 9.70 -12.00
CA SER A 80 -1.98 10.09 -12.29
C SER A 80 -2.37 9.81 -13.75
N LYS A 81 -1.49 10.15 -14.71
CA LYS A 81 -1.73 9.90 -16.14
C LYS A 81 -1.75 8.41 -16.50
N VAL A 82 -0.91 7.62 -15.86
CA VAL A 82 -0.95 6.16 -15.99
C VAL A 82 -2.30 5.62 -15.51
N ILE A 83 -2.74 6.02 -14.31
CA ILE A 83 -4.02 5.55 -13.76
C ILE A 83 -5.19 6.03 -14.62
N GLU A 84 -5.20 7.27 -15.10
CA GLU A 84 -6.21 7.80 -16.02
C GLU A 84 -6.34 6.90 -17.28
N LYS A 85 -5.22 6.50 -17.88
CA LYS A 85 -5.23 5.61 -19.05
C LYS A 85 -5.69 4.20 -18.71
N LEU A 86 -5.22 3.63 -17.61
CA LEU A 86 -5.60 2.29 -17.19
C LEU A 86 -7.10 2.19 -16.85
N VAL A 87 -7.67 3.17 -16.14
CA VAL A 87 -9.10 3.15 -15.77
C VAL A 87 -10.01 3.28 -16.99
N SER A 88 -9.56 3.94 -18.06
CA SER A 88 -10.30 3.99 -19.32
C SER A 88 -10.44 2.62 -19.99
N ARG A 89 -9.61 1.65 -19.63
CA ARG A 89 -9.64 0.27 -20.11
C ARG A 89 -10.26 -0.68 -19.10
N SER A 90 -9.78 -0.64 -17.84
CA SER A 90 -10.23 -1.51 -16.76
C SER A 90 -10.07 -0.82 -15.40
N GLN A 91 -11.18 -0.70 -14.68
CA GLN A 91 -11.17 -0.19 -13.30
C GLN A 91 -10.38 -1.12 -12.37
N VAL A 92 -10.49 -2.43 -12.58
CA VAL A 92 -9.77 -3.44 -11.76
C VAL A 92 -8.27 -3.27 -11.92
N LEU A 93 -7.81 -3.08 -13.15
CA LEU A 93 -6.40 -2.86 -13.46
C LEU A 93 -5.86 -1.58 -12.81
N ALA A 94 -6.61 -0.48 -12.97
CA ALA A 94 -6.24 0.81 -12.39
C ALA A 94 -6.13 0.74 -10.86
N ILE A 95 -7.13 0.16 -10.17
CA ILE A 95 -7.11 0.03 -8.70
C ILE A 95 -5.94 -0.83 -8.24
N THR A 96 -5.65 -1.94 -8.93
CA THR A 96 -4.56 -2.85 -8.58
C THR A 96 -3.19 -2.16 -8.62
N ILE A 97 -2.97 -1.28 -9.60
CA ILE A 97 -1.71 -0.56 -9.79
C ILE A 97 -1.66 0.72 -8.94
N MET A 98 -2.78 1.40 -8.77
CA MET A 98 -2.84 2.65 -8.03
C MET A 98 -2.41 2.49 -6.56
N VAL A 99 -2.89 1.45 -5.88
CA VAL A 99 -2.71 1.32 -4.43
C VAL A 99 -1.24 1.15 -4.01
N PRO A 100 -0.42 0.29 -4.63
CA PRO A 100 1.01 0.22 -4.33
C PRO A 100 1.75 1.55 -4.48
N ASN A 101 1.28 2.41 -5.39
CA ASN A 101 1.92 3.69 -5.74
C ASN A 101 1.30 4.92 -5.03
N SER A 102 0.31 4.77 -4.18
CA SER A 102 -0.35 5.89 -3.51
C SER A 102 -0.63 5.65 -2.02
N LEU A 103 -1.14 4.48 -1.68
CA LEU A 103 -1.51 4.09 -0.32
C LEU A 103 -0.75 2.84 0.15
N GLY A 104 0.27 2.44 -0.58
CA GLY A 104 1.14 1.35 -0.16
C GLY A 104 2.16 1.79 0.89
N PRO A 105 2.80 0.85 1.59
CA PRO A 105 3.82 1.16 2.59
C PRO A 105 5.07 1.85 1.99
N ALA A 106 5.30 1.74 0.67
CA ALA A 106 6.50 2.27 0.03
C ALA A 106 6.70 3.77 0.25
N GLU A 107 5.64 4.58 0.10
CA GLU A 107 5.75 6.03 0.31
C GLU A 107 6.07 6.39 1.77
N LEU A 108 5.46 5.69 2.73
CA LEU A 108 5.72 5.91 4.15
C LEU A 108 7.14 5.48 4.54
N ILE A 109 7.61 4.35 3.99
CA ILE A 109 8.99 3.89 4.19
C ILE A 109 9.98 4.90 3.59
N LEU A 110 9.72 5.43 2.39
CA LEU A 110 10.57 6.44 1.76
C LEU A 110 10.68 7.72 2.60
N LYS A 111 9.56 8.20 3.15
CA LYS A 111 9.51 9.46 3.89
C LYS A 111 9.98 9.32 5.35
N HIS A 112 9.63 8.23 6.01
CA HIS A 112 9.76 8.10 7.46
C HIS A 112 10.54 6.87 7.91
N GLY A 113 10.77 5.90 7.01
CA GLY A 113 11.51 4.69 7.33
C GLY A 113 12.99 4.94 7.62
N THR A 114 13.57 4.10 8.47
CA THR A 114 15.02 4.04 8.67
C THR A 114 15.72 3.57 7.39
N GLN A 115 17.02 3.84 7.26
CA GLN A 115 17.78 3.33 6.11
C GLN A 115 17.69 1.80 6.00
N ALA A 116 17.78 1.09 7.13
CA ALA A 116 17.63 -0.37 7.16
C ALA A 116 16.27 -0.86 6.64
N GLN A 117 15.17 -0.14 6.94
CA GLN A 117 13.86 -0.47 6.40
C GLN A 117 13.77 -0.16 4.89
N LYS A 118 14.35 0.95 4.42
CA LYS A 118 14.42 1.29 2.99
C LYS A 118 15.16 0.22 2.21
N ASP A 119 16.34 -0.17 2.67
CA ASP A 119 17.18 -1.18 2.03
C ASP A 119 16.52 -2.56 2.03
N LYS A 120 15.76 -2.87 3.09
CA LYS A 120 15.08 -4.16 3.24
C LYS A 120 13.86 -4.32 2.33
N TYR A 121 13.07 -3.25 2.14
CA TYR A 121 11.74 -3.39 1.56
C TYR A 121 11.58 -2.76 0.18
N LEU A 122 12.24 -1.63 -0.12
CA LEU A 122 11.89 -0.83 -1.29
C LEU A 122 12.22 -1.53 -2.61
N ASN A 123 13.32 -2.26 -2.68
CA ASN A 123 13.69 -2.99 -3.91
C ASN A 123 12.66 -4.08 -4.23
N ASP A 124 12.30 -4.89 -3.24
CA ASP A 124 11.34 -5.98 -3.44
C ASP A 124 9.93 -5.47 -3.77
N LEU A 125 9.54 -4.32 -3.22
CA LEU A 125 8.30 -3.63 -3.57
C LEU A 125 8.35 -3.11 -5.01
N ALA A 126 9.47 -2.49 -5.42
CA ALA A 126 9.64 -1.96 -6.78
C ALA A 126 9.56 -3.04 -7.86
N LEU A 127 10.11 -4.22 -7.58
CA LEU A 127 10.12 -5.37 -8.49
C LEU A 127 8.85 -6.23 -8.41
N GLY A 128 7.90 -5.89 -7.52
CA GLY A 128 6.70 -6.69 -7.30
C GLY A 128 6.96 -8.10 -6.73
N ILE A 129 8.14 -8.32 -6.13
CA ILE A 129 8.46 -9.52 -5.34
C ILE A 129 7.59 -9.49 -4.07
N GLN A 130 7.53 -8.34 -3.41
CA GLN A 130 6.59 -8.07 -2.34
C GLN A 130 5.35 -7.35 -2.92
N VAL A 131 4.17 -7.89 -2.63
CA VAL A 131 2.89 -7.25 -2.96
C VAL A 131 2.38 -6.54 -1.72
N PRO A 132 2.28 -5.20 -1.73
CA PRO A 132 1.88 -4.46 -0.54
C PRO A 132 0.37 -4.32 -0.41
N CYS A 133 -0.09 -4.18 0.84
CA CYS A 133 -1.38 -3.58 1.14
C CYS A 133 -1.27 -2.60 2.30
N PHE A 134 -2.30 -1.76 2.50
CA PHE A 134 -2.33 -0.79 3.60
C PHE A 134 -3.55 -1.00 4.48
N GLY A 135 -3.32 -1.56 5.67
CA GLY A 135 -4.35 -1.83 6.67
C GLY A 135 -4.62 -0.59 7.53
N LEU A 136 -5.48 0.32 7.06
CA LEU A 136 -5.91 1.51 7.78
C LEU A 136 -7.38 1.40 8.22
N THR A 137 -8.30 1.31 7.27
CA THR A 137 -9.75 1.32 7.48
C THR A 137 -10.22 0.16 8.36
N GLU A 138 -11.14 0.45 9.29
CA GLU A 138 -11.75 -0.50 10.20
C GLU A 138 -13.28 -0.51 10.05
N PRO A 139 -14.00 -1.51 10.60
CA PRO A 139 -15.46 -1.53 10.56
C PRO A 139 -16.11 -0.23 11.05
N ASN A 140 -15.54 0.41 12.06
CA ASN A 140 -16.06 1.62 12.69
C ASN A 140 -15.21 2.89 12.46
N ALA A 141 -14.15 2.81 11.65
CA ALA A 141 -13.25 3.92 11.37
C ALA A 141 -12.91 3.98 9.87
N GLY A 142 -13.69 4.76 9.14
CA GLY A 142 -13.51 5.04 7.70
C GLY A 142 -12.98 6.44 7.48
N SER A 143 -13.87 7.41 7.26
CA SER A 143 -13.50 8.82 7.04
C SER A 143 -12.79 9.44 8.24
N ASP A 144 -13.17 9.06 9.45
CA ASP A 144 -12.42 9.39 10.67
C ASP A 144 -11.37 8.30 10.93
N ALA A 145 -10.25 8.39 10.22
CA ALA A 145 -9.12 7.48 10.39
C ALA A 145 -8.43 7.61 11.77
N THR A 146 -8.74 8.67 12.54
CA THR A 146 -8.18 8.85 13.89
C THR A 146 -8.91 8.02 14.94
N SER A 147 -10.10 7.49 14.61
CA SER A 147 -10.92 6.65 15.49
C SER A 147 -10.60 5.15 15.38
N ILE A 148 -9.45 4.77 14.82
CA ILE A 148 -9.06 3.35 14.74
C ILE A 148 -8.92 2.74 16.14
N SER A 149 -9.38 1.49 16.27
CA SER A 149 -9.39 0.72 17.52
C SER A 149 -8.31 -0.37 17.55
N SER A 150 -7.74 -0.73 16.40
CA SER A 150 -6.60 -1.64 16.34
C SER A 150 -5.47 -1.14 17.22
N ASN A 151 -4.87 -2.04 17.98
CA ASN A 151 -3.88 -1.66 18.97
C ASN A 151 -2.65 -2.56 18.96
N GLY A 152 -1.54 -2.00 19.40
CA GLY A 152 -0.29 -2.69 19.66
C GLY A 152 0.20 -2.36 21.07
N VAL A 153 0.63 -3.37 21.81
CA VAL A 153 1.19 -3.20 23.15
C VAL A 153 2.66 -3.58 23.14
N VAL A 154 3.50 -2.66 23.58
CA VAL A 154 4.94 -2.91 23.75
C VAL A 154 5.16 -3.82 24.95
N PHE A 155 6.04 -4.80 24.81
CA PHE A 155 6.42 -5.71 25.89
C PHE A 155 7.84 -6.25 25.68
N LYS A 156 8.44 -6.82 26.72
CA LYS A 156 9.69 -7.59 26.63
C LYS A 156 9.39 -9.08 26.47
N ASP A 157 10.05 -9.72 25.51
CA ASP A 157 10.00 -11.17 25.40
C ASP A 157 10.86 -11.85 26.50
N LYS A 158 10.82 -13.19 26.55
CA LYS A 158 11.59 -13.96 27.55
C LYS A 158 13.11 -13.74 27.48
N LYS A 159 13.61 -13.18 26.37
CA LYS A 159 15.03 -12.87 26.18
C LYS A 159 15.35 -11.39 26.44
N GLY A 160 14.36 -10.59 26.83
CA GLY A 160 14.48 -9.15 27.07
C GLY A 160 14.38 -8.28 25.82
N ASN A 161 14.07 -8.83 24.64
CA ASN A 161 13.92 -8.04 23.44
C ASN A 161 12.56 -7.32 23.42
N LEU A 162 12.56 -6.07 22.98
CA LEU A 162 11.35 -5.29 22.79
C LEU A 162 10.55 -5.80 21.59
N LYS A 163 9.26 -6.04 21.81
CA LYS A 163 8.29 -6.54 20.83
C LYS A 163 7.00 -5.76 20.93
N ILE A 164 6.18 -5.84 19.89
CA ILE A 164 4.82 -5.32 19.88
C ILE A 164 3.87 -6.49 19.70
N ARG A 165 2.83 -6.57 20.54
CA ARG A 165 1.71 -7.50 20.37
C ARG A 165 0.54 -6.75 19.81
N LEU A 166 0.12 -7.12 18.58
CA LEU A 166 -0.90 -6.45 17.80
C LEU A 166 -2.22 -7.23 17.85
N ASN A 167 -3.32 -6.47 17.95
CA ASN A 167 -4.68 -6.97 17.71
C ASN A 167 -5.38 -5.99 16.78
N PHE A 168 -5.90 -6.49 15.65
CA PHE A 168 -6.53 -5.64 14.64
C PHE A 168 -7.61 -6.34 13.85
N GLU A 169 -8.58 -5.55 13.40
CA GLU A 169 -9.57 -5.91 12.39
C GLU A 169 -9.64 -4.78 11.37
N LYS A 170 -9.20 -5.07 10.15
CA LYS A 170 -9.21 -4.12 9.04
C LYS A 170 -10.22 -4.51 8.00
N ARG A 171 -10.78 -3.52 7.29
CA ARG A 171 -11.87 -3.72 6.34
C ARG A 171 -11.60 -3.01 5.02
N TYR A 172 -12.03 -3.63 3.93
CA TYR A 172 -11.89 -3.09 2.57
C TYR A 172 -10.45 -2.84 2.14
N ILE A 173 -9.53 -3.74 2.50
CA ILE A 173 -8.12 -3.57 2.20
C ILE A 173 -7.82 -4.09 0.79
N THR A 174 -7.51 -3.17 -0.12
CA THR A 174 -7.12 -3.49 -1.49
C THR A 174 -5.81 -4.28 -1.49
N LEU A 175 -5.76 -5.35 -2.29
CA LEU A 175 -4.70 -6.35 -2.37
C LEU A 175 -4.51 -7.19 -1.10
N GLY A 176 -5.31 -7.04 -0.06
CA GLY A 176 -5.06 -7.64 1.25
C GLY A 176 -4.89 -9.16 1.23
N ASN A 177 -5.72 -9.91 0.47
CA ASN A 177 -5.66 -11.38 0.46
C ASN A 177 -4.53 -11.96 -0.42
N ILE A 178 -3.86 -11.15 -1.24
CA ILE A 178 -2.66 -11.54 -1.98
C ILE A 178 -1.41 -10.82 -1.49
N ALA A 179 -1.56 -9.93 -0.52
CA ALA A 179 -0.43 -9.19 0.03
C ALA A 179 0.59 -10.14 0.68
N THR A 180 1.84 -9.86 0.43
CA THR A 180 2.97 -10.48 1.14
C THR A 180 3.52 -9.55 2.21
N LEU A 181 3.27 -8.23 2.07
CA LEU A 181 3.71 -7.19 2.99
C LEU A 181 2.53 -6.29 3.37
N ILE A 182 2.25 -6.19 4.65
CA ILE A 182 1.17 -5.38 5.21
C ILE A 182 1.76 -4.14 5.85
N GLY A 183 1.42 -2.95 5.35
CA GLY A 183 1.54 -1.71 6.12
C GLY A 183 0.34 -1.59 7.04
N LEU A 184 0.54 -1.61 8.34
CA LEU A 184 -0.52 -1.59 9.33
C LEU A 184 -0.50 -0.31 10.16
N ALA A 185 -1.63 0.38 10.21
CA ALA A 185 -1.86 1.48 11.15
C ALA A 185 -2.61 0.97 12.41
N PHE A 186 -2.14 1.35 13.59
CA PHE A 186 -2.70 0.95 14.88
C PHE A 186 -2.35 1.97 15.96
N VAL A 187 -3.03 1.95 17.09
CA VAL A 187 -2.67 2.75 18.27
C VAL A 187 -1.63 1.98 19.09
N LEU A 188 -0.44 2.57 19.25
CA LEU A 188 0.64 1.97 20.04
C LEU A 188 0.51 2.37 21.52
N LYS A 189 0.62 1.39 22.40
CA LYS A 189 0.59 1.57 23.86
C LYS A 189 1.82 0.96 24.52
N ASP A 190 2.33 1.66 25.52
CA ASP A 190 3.50 1.26 26.33
C ASP A 190 3.16 1.32 27.83
N PRO A 191 2.29 0.43 28.34
CA PRO A 191 1.88 0.47 29.75
C PRO A 191 3.00 0.14 30.75
N GLU A 192 4.08 -0.47 30.30
CA GLU A 192 5.26 -0.78 31.11
C GLU A 192 6.35 0.32 31.03
N HIS A 193 6.09 1.41 30.30
CA HIS A 193 7.03 2.53 30.11
C HIS A 193 8.42 2.10 29.59
N LEU A 194 8.45 1.15 28.66
CA LEU A 194 9.68 0.59 28.07
C LEU A 194 10.32 1.51 27.04
N LEU A 195 9.53 2.43 26.45
CA LEU A 195 9.96 3.38 25.43
C LEU A 195 10.03 4.83 25.93
N GLY A 196 9.50 5.12 27.12
CA GLY A 196 9.51 6.47 27.69
C GLY A 196 8.36 6.70 28.69
N GLU A 197 8.05 7.97 28.95
CA GLU A 197 7.10 8.33 30.00
C GLU A 197 5.61 8.21 29.61
N LYS A 198 5.31 8.15 28.32
CA LYS A 198 3.93 8.11 27.81
C LYS A 198 3.44 6.67 27.64
N GLU A 199 2.27 6.37 28.19
CA GLU A 199 1.60 5.08 27.98
C GLU A 199 0.93 5.02 26.58
N ASP A 200 0.28 6.08 26.15
CA ASP A 200 -0.35 6.17 24.82
C ASP A 200 0.59 6.92 23.87
N LEU A 201 1.13 6.19 22.89
CA LEU A 201 2.05 6.72 21.88
C LEU A 201 1.34 7.15 20.60
N GLY A 202 0.00 6.93 20.53
CA GLY A 202 -0.82 7.33 19.41
C GLY A 202 -0.75 6.40 18.20
N ILE A 203 -1.25 6.90 17.06
CA ILE A 203 -1.29 6.14 15.82
C ILE A 203 0.12 5.92 15.30
N THR A 204 0.44 4.65 15.11
CA THR A 204 1.75 4.16 14.68
C THR A 204 1.57 3.31 13.43
N PHE A 205 2.61 3.25 12.61
CA PHE A 205 2.67 2.42 11.42
C PHE A 205 3.77 1.37 11.57
N ALA A 206 3.45 0.12 11.20
CA ALA A 206 4.42 -0.96 11.13
C ALA A 206 4.34 -1.71 9.79
N VAL A 207 5.45 -2.29 9.38
CA VAL A 207 5.55 -3.13 8.18
C VAL A 207 5.65 -4.59 8.60
N ILE A 208 4.70 -5.42 8.17
CA ILE A 208 4.51 -6.78 8.68
C ILE A 208 4.47 -7.78 7.51
N ASP A 209 5.20 -8.89 7.63
CA ASP A 209 5.03 -10.03 6.72
C ASP A 209 3.63 -10.63 6.90
N ALA A 210 2.87 -10.76 5.81
CA ALA A 210 1.51 -11.29 5.84
C ALA A 210 1.40 -12.74 6.35
N LYS A 211 2.53 -13.50 6.34
CA LYS A 211 2.60 -14.85 6.89
C LYS A 211 2.89 -14.88 8.39
N THR A 212 3.01 -13.73 9.04
CA THR A 212 3.23 -13.67 10.49
C THR A 212 2.11 -14.40 11.23
N LYS A 213 2.48 -15.26 12.18
CA LYS A 213 1.52 -16.05 12.96
C LYS A 213 0.47 -15.16 13.63
N GLY A 214 -0.78 -15.52 13.50
CA GLY A 214 -1.92 -14.79 14.06
C GLY A 214 -2.61 -13.85 13.07
N ILE A 215 -2.08 -13.73 11.83
CA ILE A 215 -2.71 -12.96 10.75
C ILE A 215 -3.59 -13.88 9.90
N ASP A 216 -4.79 -13.41 9.57
CA ASP A 216 -5.71 -14.05 8.61
C ASP A 216 -6.09 -13.05 7.51
N THR A 217 -5.75 -13.41 6.27
CA THR A 217 -6.08 -12.68 5.03
C THR A 217 -6.92 -13.52 4.08
N SER A 218 -7.48 -14.63 4.53
CA SER A 218 -8.10 -15.67 3.68
C SER A 218 -9.41 -15.26 3.03
N LYS A 219 -10.10 -14.26 3.57
CA LYS A 219 -11.41 -13.81 3.08
C LYS A 219 -11.22 -12.79 1.95
N ARG A 220 -12.22 -12.71 1.07
CA ARG A 220 -12.29 -11.69 0.01
C ARG A 220 -13.61 -10.93 0.11
N HIS A 221 -13.55 -9.62 -0.09
CA HIS A 221 -14.72 -8.81 -0.36
C HIS A 221 -15.04 -8.83 -1.86
N ASP A 222 -16.29 -8.53 -2.19
CA ASP A 222 -16.74 -8.35 -3.57
C ASP A 222 -17.49 -7.00 -3.70
N PRO A 223 -16.76 -5.87 -3.63
CA PRO A 223 -17.36 -4.54 -3.59
C PRO A 223 -18.14 -4.25 -4.87
N LEU A 224 -19.46 -4.14 -4.78
CA LEU A 224 -20.37 -3.87 -5.92
C LEU A 224 -20.22 -4.87 -7.10
N GLY A 225 -19.75 -6.10 -6.83
CA GLY A 225 -19.49 -7.10 -7.85
C GLY A 225 -18.25 -6.84 -8.70
N ILE A 226 -17.47 -5.80 -8.41
CA ILE A 226 -16.22 -5.48 -9.14
C ILE A 226 -15.10 -6.41 -8.65
N PRO A 227 -14.43 -7.16 -9.54
CA PRO A 227 -13.53 -8.24 -9.13
C PRO A 227 -12.09 -7.79 -8.81
N PHE A 228 -11.87 -6.57 -8.35
CA PHE A 228 -10.55 -6.22 -7.85
C PHE A 228 -10.28 -6.90 -6.50
N VAL A 229 -9.02 -7.20 -6.26
CA VAL A 229 -8.58 -7.87 -5.04
C VAL A 229 -8.80 -6.95 -3.84
N ASN A 230 -9.68 -7.36 -2.93
CA ASN A 230 -10.02 -6.61 -1.72
C ASN A 230 -10.44 -7.57 -0.62
N SER A 231 -10.04 -7.32 0.64
CA SER A 231 -10.28 -8.24 1.74
C SER A 231 -10.35 -7.53 3.10
N PRO A 232 -10.94 -8.16 4.11
CA PRO A 232 -10.63 -7.84 5.49
C PRO A 232 -9.25 -8.39 5.86
N LEU A 233 -8.62 -7.83 6.89
CA LEU A 233 -7.44 -8.38 7.53
C LEU A 233 -7.71 -8.52 9.02
N TYR A 234 -7.40 -9.67 9.56
CA TYR A 234 -7.53 -9.93 10.99
C TYR A 234 -6.17 -10.28 11.60
N GLY A 235 -5.90 -9.75 12.78
CA GLY A 235 -4.73 -10.10 13.56
C GLY A 235 -5.11 -10.32 15.01
N LYS A 236 -4.71 -11.48 15.56
CA LYS A 236 -4.92 -11.82 16.96
C LYS A 236 -3.60 -12.23 17.59
N ASP A 237 -3.18 -11.50 18.64
CA ASP A 237 -1.93 -11.72 19.36
C ASP A 237 -0.70 -11.83 18.43
N VAL A 238 -0.70 -11.01 17.36
CA VAL A 238 0.39 -10.99 16.40
C VAL A 238 1.61 -10.33 17.03
N VAL A 239 2.73 -11.03 17.08
CA VAL A 239 3.95 -10.53 17.70
C VAL A 239 4.95 -10.14 16.61
N ILE A 240 5.39 -8.89 16.66
CA ILE A 240 6.41 -8.35 15.76
C ILE A 240 7.59 -7.74 16.54
N PRO A 241 8.77 -7.66 15.94
CA PRO A 241 9.86 -6.85 16.46
C PRO A 241 9.47 -5.36 16.56
N LEU A 242 10.07 -4.63 17.51
CA LEU A 242 9.81 -3.19 17.66
C LEU A 242 10.33 -2.38 16.46
N GLU A 243 11.34 -2.87 15.80
CA GLU A 243 11.98 -2.24 14.62
C GLU A 243 11.19 -2.36 13.32
N ASN A 244 10.08 -3.10 13.29
CA ASN A 244 9.20 -3.21 12.12
C ASN A 244 8.37 -1.94 11.96
#